data_f3de649b59369d06944fc8b57e26ced3
#
_entry.id   f3de649b59369d06944fc8b57e26ced3
#
_cell.length_a   1.000
_cell.length_b   1.000
_cell.length_c   1.000
_cell.angle_alpha   90.00
_cell.angle_beta   90.00
_cell.angle_gamma   90.00
#
_symmetry.space_group_name_H-M   'P 1'
#
loop_
_entity.id
_entity.type
_entity.pdbx_description
1 polymer ?
#
loop_
_entity_poly.entity_id
_entity_poly.type
_entity_poly.pdbx_seq_one_letter_code
_entity_poly.pdbx_strand_id
1 'polypeptide(L)'
;MMDSPKHEAYENGGTIVNRYARIAIAVLASVGLLTSASACGTSQNGAGSAHGAISVVSSINQWGTLAEQLGGSGVQVTSIINSTNVDAHDYEPTTSDIAKLQKARIVIVNGAGYDSWAVKAAQSAKSQVINAAEIGGVKNGGNPHVWFSAAV
;
A
#
# COMPACT_ATOMS: atom_id res chain seq x y z
N MET A 1 29.12 53.41 -69.68
CA MET A 1 29.52 52.38 -70.62
C MET A 1 30.36 51.37 -69.83
N MET A 2 29.71 50.33 -69.36
CA MET A 2 30.25 49.00 -69.06
C MET A 2 29.24 48.18 -68.35
N ASP A 3 28.80 47.23 -69.06
CA ASP A 3 27.78 46.23 -68.73
C ASP A 3 28.27 45.32 -67.69
N SER A 4 27.43 44.95 -66.70
CA SER A 4 27.77 44.05 -65.68
C SER A 4 26.98 42.75 -65.93
N PRO A 5 27.65 41.60 -66.04
CA PRO A 5 26.95 40.36 -66.34
C PRO A 5 26.19 39.79 -65.13
N LYS A 6 25.04 39.29 -65.46
CA LYS A 6 24.05 38.65 -64.64
C LYS A 6 24.57 37.44 -63.94
N HIS A 7 24.37 37.32 -62.60
CA HIS A 7 24.40 36.12 -61.86
C HIS A 7 23.02 35.41 -61.92
N GLU A 8 22.87 34.57 -62.92
CA GLU A 8 21.84 33.53 -62.90
C GLU A 8 22.54 32.17 -62.71
N ALA A 9 22.16 31.47 -61.71
CA ALA A 9 22.17 30.04 -61.51
C ALA A 9 22.70 29.58 -60.15
N TYR A 10 21.84 29.69 -59.14
CA TYR A 10 21.96 28.80 -57.99
C TYR A 10 20.65 28.68 -57.19
N GLU A 11 19.54 28.31 -57.81
CA GLU A 11 18.27 28.15 -57.11
C GLU A 11 17.58 26.81 -57.29
N ASN A 12 18.23 25.79 -57.73
CA ASN A 12 17.53 24.49 -57.90
C ASN A 12 18.05 23.31 -57.06
N GLY A 13 19.04 23.53 -56.20
CA GLY A 13 19.55 22.47 -55.32
C GLY A 13 18.84 22.37 -53.96
N GLY A 14 18.24 23.45 -53.48
CA GLY A 14 17.72 23.52 -52.11
C GLY A 14 16.38 22.82 -51.87
N THR A 15 15.58 22.70 -52.93
CA THR A 15 14.21 22.15 -52.79
C THR A 15 14.15 20.65 -52.72
N ILE A 16 15.08 19.96 -53.39
CA ILE A 16 15.11 18.49 -53.40
C ILE A 16 15.68 17.93 -52.09
N VAL A 17 16.76 18.55 -51.61
CA VAL A 17 17.38 18.13 -50.32
C VAL A 17 16.41 18.32 -49.15
N ASN A 18 15.59 19.38 -49.17
CA ASN A 18 14.61 19.64 -48.11
C ASN A 18 13.43 18.66 -48.12
N ARG A 19 13.08 18.11 -49.29
CA ARG A 19 12.01 17.09 -49.41
C ARG A 19 12.45 15.75 -48.87
N TYR A 20 13.67 15.32 -49.13
CA TYR A 20 14.24 14.07 -48.60
C TYR A 20 14.54 14.19 -47.11
N ALA A 21 14.99 15.31 -46.60
CA ALA A 21 15.19 15.56 -45.17
C ALA A 21 13.86 15.51 -44.39
N ARG A 22 12.79 16.05 -44.95
CA ARG A 22 11.44 15.96 -44.31
C ARG A 22 10.87 14.54 -44.31
N ILE A 23 11.12 13.75 -45.36
CA ILE A 23 10.71 12.35 -45.41
C ILE A 23 11.55 11.49 -44.46
N ALA A 24 12.86 11.73 -44.37
CA ALA A 24 13.73 11.02 -43.44
C ALA A 24 13.36 11.27 -41.95
N ILE A 25 12.99 12.49 -41.59
CA ILE A 25 12.52 12.84 -40.26
C ILE A 25 11.16 12.19 -39.95
N ALA A 26 10.26 12.13 -40.94
CA ALA A 26 8.96 11.50 -40.76
C ALA A 26 9.06 9.98 -40.59
N VAL A 27 9.99 9.30 -41.25
CA VAL A 27 10.22 7.86 -41.14
C VAL A 27 10.89 7.52 -39.80
N LEU A 28 11.84 8.35 -39.32
CA LEU A 28 12.48 8.16 -38.00
C LEU A 28 11.48 8.39 -36.84
N ALA A 29 10.53 9.32 -36.98
CA ALA A 29 9.51 9.55 -35.98
C ALA A 29 8.48 8.40 -35.88
N SER A 30 8.19 7.72 -37.00
CA SER A 30 7.24 6.59 -37.00
C SER A 30 7.83 5.30 -36.45
N VAL A 31 9.13 5.07 -36.55
CA VAL A 31 9.81 3.90 -35.95
C VAL A 31 9.99 4.07 -34.43
N GLY A 32 10.16 5.31 -33.95
CA GLY A 32 10.29 5.61 -32.52
C GLY A 32 8.99 5.41 -31.71
N LEU A 33 7.80 5.51 -32.33
CA LEU A 33 6.52 5.33 -31.64
C LEU A 33 6.13 3.85 -31.45
N LEU A 34 6.70 2.93 -32.22
CA LEU A 34 6.38 1.50 -32.12
C LEU A 34 7.18 0.75 -31.04
N THR A 35 8.26 1.35 -30.51
CA THR A 35 9.08 0.73 -29.45
C THR A 35 8.70 1.17 -28.03
N SER A 36 7.83 2.17 -27.86
CA SER A 36 7.39 2.63 -26.54
C SER A 36 6.19 1.86 -25.95
N ALA A 37 5.61 0.90 -26.71
CA ALA A 37 4.51 0.08 -26.22
C ALA A 37 4.95 -1.14 -25.39
N SER A 38 6.26 -1.42 -25.27
CA SER A 38 6.78 -2.57 -24.54
C SER A 38 7.29 -2.25 -23.13
N ALA A 39 7.13 -1.02 -22.65
CA ALA A 39 7.52 -0.61 -21.29
C ALA A 39 6.39 -0.77 -20.24
N CYS A 40 5.29 -1.45 -20.59
CA CYS A 40 4.36 -2.03 -19.61
C CYS A 40 4.75 -3.48 -19.33
N GLY A 41 6.04 -3.74 -19.10
CA GLY A 41 6.62 -4.99 -18.71
C GLY A 41 6.88 -4.96 -17.22
N THR A 42 5.99 -5.62 -16.47
CA THR A 42 6.29 -6.45 -15.32
C THR A 42 7.27 -5.88 -14.28
N SER A 43 6.87 -4.87 -13.53
CA SER A 43 7.19 -4.89 -12.12
C SER A 43 6.28 -5.96 -11.48
N GLN A 44 6.62 -7.21 -11.67
CA GLN A 44 6.20 -8.30 -10.81
C GLN A 44 7.01 -8.23 -9.51
N ASN A 45 6.92 -7.11 -8.82
CA ASN A 45 6.91 -7.16 -7.38
C ASN A 45 5.45 -7.43 -7.05
N GLY A 46 5.17 -8.64 -6.62
CA GLY A 46 3.86 -9.06 -6.14
C GLY A 46 3.47 -8.35 -4.84
N ALA A 47 3.28 -7.05 -4.91
CA ALA A 47 2.28 -6.39 -4.14
C ALA A 47 0.99 -6.58 -4.94
N GLY A 48 0.37 -7.74 -4.81
CA GLY A 48 -1.01 -7.92 -5.22
C GLY A 48 -1.75 -6.72 -4.68
N SER A 49 -2.30 -5.91 -5.57
CA SER A 49 -3.18 -4.81 -5.21
C SER A 49 -4.20 -5.41 -4.25
N ALA A 50 -4.14 -5.02 -2.97
CA ALA A 50 -5.06 -5.45 -1.93
C ALA A 50 -6.45 -4.83 -2.15
N HIS A 51 -6.93 -4.84 -3.39
CA HIS A 51 -8.31 -4.58 -3.73
C HIS A 51 -9.13 -5.75 -3.20
N GLY A 52 -9.53 -5.64 -1.94
CA GLY A 52 -10.30 -6.64 -1.25
C GLY A 52 -9.67 -7.20 0.02
N ALA A 53 -8.43 -6.87 0.37
CA ALA A 53 -7.84 -7.30 1.65
C ALA A 53 -8.63 -6.75 2.82
N ILE A 54 -8.92 -7.61 3.78
CA ILE A 54 -9.69 -7.24 4.98
C ILE A 54 -8.78 -6.43 5.90
N SER A 55 -9.23 -5.21 6.26
CA SER A 55 -8.53 -4.40 7.25
C SER A 55 -8.68 -4.98 8.64
N VAL A 56 -7.57 -5.36 9.25
CA VAL A 56 -7.47 -5.91 10.60
C VAL A 56 -6.62 -4.96 11.44
N VAL A 57 -7.11 -4.59 12.62
CA VAL A 57 -6.33 -3.83 13.60
C VAL A 57 -6.25 -4.63 14.89
N SER A 58 -5.04 -4.89 15.37
CA SER A 58 -4.80 -5.54 16.66
C SER A 58 -4.33 -4.53 17.71
N SER A 59 -4.69 -4.75 18.96
CA SER A 59 -4.20 -3.95 20.08
C SER A 59 -2.69 -4.11 20.26
N ILE A 60 -2.20 -5.34 20.18
CA ILE A 60 -0.79 -5.72 20.38
C ILE A 60 -0.27 -6.56 19.21
N ASN A 61 1.04 -6.54 19.01
CA ASN A 61 1.72 -7.18 17.90
C ASN A 61 1.60 -8.71 17.89
N GLN A 62 1.46 -9.37 19.04
CA GLN A 62 1.29 -10.82 19.10
C GLN A 62 0.09 -11.29 18.27
N TRP A 63 -1.05 -10.62 18.44
CA TRP A 63 -2.25 -10.92 17.67
C TRP A 63 -2.16 -10.44 16.22
N GLY A 64 -1.47 -9.31 16.00
CA GLY A 64 -1.22 -8.83 14.64
C GLY A 64 -0.40 -9.80 13.82
N THR A 65 0.69 -10.30 14.35
CA THR A 65 1.54 -11.31 13.69
C THR A 65 0.77 -12.60 13.40
N LEU A 66 -0.05 -13.05 14.33
CA LEU A 66 -0.90 -14.22 14.11
C LEU A 66 -1.90 -14.00 12.99
N ALA A 67 -2.55 -12.82 12.97
CA ALA A 67 -3.49 -12.46 11.92
C ALA A 67 -2.83 -12.39 10.53
N GLU A 68 -1.60 -11.85 10.44
CA GLU A 68 -0.81 -11.84 9.20
C GLU A 68 -0.49 -13.24 8.72
N GLN A 69 -0.04 -14.11 9.61
CA GLN A 69 0.30 -15.50 9.27
C GLN A 69 -0.91 -16.30 8.77
N LEU A 70 -2.06 -16.11 9.40
CA LEU A 70 -3.29 -16.83 9.04
C LEU A 70 -3.97 -16.25 7.81
N GLY A 71 -4.00 -14.93 7.69
CA GLY A 71 -4.73 -14.22 6.64
C GLY A 71 -3.94 -14.05 5.32
N GLY A 72 -2.60 -14.11 5.39
CA GLY A 72 -1.73 -13.95 4.22
C GLY A 72 -2.07 -12.68 3.42
N SER A 73 -2.21 -12.80 2.12
CA SER A 73 -2.57 -11.70 1.22
C SER A 73 -4.04 -11.24 1.32
N GLY A 74 -4.87 -11.98 2.04
CA GLY A 74 -6.29 -11.66 2.25
C GLY A 74 -6.54 -10.60 3.32
N VAL A 75 -5.53 -10.22 4.09
CA VAL A 75 -5.64 -9.25 5.18
C VAL A 75 -4.59 -8.13 5.06
N GLN A 76 -4.94 -6.96 5.57
CA GLN A 76 -4.02 -5.87 5.83
C GLN A 76 -4.05 -5.59 7.33
N VAL A 77 -2.98 -5.93 8.02
CA VAL A 77 -2.91 -5.87 9.49
C VAL A 77 -2.14 -4.63 9.95
N THR A 78 -2.65 -4.01 11.02
CA THR A 78 -1.99 -2.94 11.76
C THR A 78 -2.05 -3.24 13.24
N SER A 79 -0.89 -3.35 13.90
CA SER A 79 -0.81 -3.44 15.35
C SER A 79 -0.64 -2.05 15.96
N ILE A 80 -1.47 -1.69 16.94
CA ILE A 80 -1.37 -0.38 17.63
C ILE A 80 -0.08 -0.36 18.45
N ILE A 81 0.09 -1.32 19.35
CA ILE A 81 1.34 -1.52 20.06
C ILE A 81 2.18 -2.51 19.25
N ASN A 82 3.23 -1.99 18.61
CA ASN A 82 4.15 -2.77 17.77
C ASN A 82 5.53 -2.91 18.40
N SER A 83 5.59 -2.93 19.72
CA SER A 83 6.83 -3.06 20.49
C SER A 83 6.58 -3.89 21.72
N THR A 84 7.52 -4.78 22.05
CA THR A 84 7.50 -5.60 23.27
C THR A 84 7.88 -4.79 24.53
N ASN A 85 8.35 -3.55 24.36
CA ASN A 85 8.77 -2.68 25.47
C ASN A 85 7.64 -1.78 25.98
N VAL A 86 6.44 -1.92 25.43
CA VAL A 86 5.26 -1.14 25.82
C VAL A 86 4.25 -2.06 26.48
N ASP A 87 3.89 -1.76 27.72
CA ASP A 87 2.84 -2.48 28.43
C ASP A 87 1.47 -1.94 28.01
N ALA A 88 0.58 -2.83 27.59
CA ALA A 88 -0.73 -2.44 27.13
C ALA A 88 -1.68 -1.99 28.26
N HIS A 89 -1.39 -2.34 29.51
CA HIS A 89 -2.15 -1.82 30.67
C HIS A 89 -1.98 -0.31 30.84
N ASP A 90 -0.75 0.17 30.61
CA ASP A 90 -0.38 1.56 30.82
C ASP A 90 -0.41 2.38 29.54
N TYR A 91 -0.83 1.77 28.42
CA TYR A 91 -0.85 2.46 27.14
C TYR A 91 -2.02 3.43 27.04
N GLU A 92 -1.69 4.69 26.74
CA GLU A 92 -2.66 5.72 26.44
C GLU A 92 -2.79 5.87 24.90
N PRO A 93 -3.93 5.45 24.32
CA PRO A 93 -4.10 5.49 22.87
C PRO A 93 -4.23 6.93 22.38
N THR A 94 -3.56 7.23 21.28
CA THR A 94 -3.73 8.50 20.57
C THR A 94 -5.07 8.54 19.84
N THR A 95 -5.52 9.74 19.46
CA THR A 95 -6.71 9.89 18.60
C THR A 95 -6.58 9.12 17.28
N SER A 96 -5.35 9.02 16.75
CA SER A 96 -5.05 8.24 15.55
C SER A 96 -5.28 6.75 15.78
N ASP A 97 -4.91 6.21 16.94
CA ASP A 97 -5.08 4.80 17.26
C ASP A 97 -6.56 4.44 17.40
N ILE A 98 -7.31 5.29 18.08
CA ILE A 98 -8.77 5.15 18.17
C ILE A 98 -9.41 5.16 16.77
N ALA A 99 -8.98 6.09 15.90
CA ALA A 99 -9.50 6.15 14.53
C ALA A 99 -9.16 4.91 13.68
N LYS A 100 -7.98 4.30 13.87
CA LYS A 100 -7.62 3.03 13.22
C LYS A 100 -8.55 1.90 13.67
N LEU A 101 -8.76 1.74 14.98
CA LEU A 101 -9.67 0.74 15.54
C LEU A 101 -11.10 0.90 15.01
N GLN A 102 -11.60 2.14 14.96
CA GLN A 102 -12.95 2.42 14.50
C GLN A 102 -13.19 2.17 13.00
N LYS A 103 -12.13 2.27 12.19
CA LYS A 103 -12.20 2.05 10.72
C LYS A 103 -11.91 0.61 10.30
N ALA A 104 -11.39 -0.22 11.20
CA ALA A 104 -11.07 -1.60 10.91
C ALA A 104 -12.32 -2.43 10.59
N ARG A 105 -12.18 -3.42 9.71
CA ARG A 105 -13.21 -4.43 9.50
C ARG A 105 -13.25 -5.44 10.64
N ILE A 106 -12.04 -5.83 11.13
CA ILE A 106 -11.85 -6.74 12.25
C ILE A 106 -10.92 -6.04 13.25
N VAL A 107 -11.27 -6.09 14.52
CA VAL A 107 -10.41 -5.66 15.63
C VAL A 107 -10.09 -6.87 16.48
N ILE A 108 -8.81 -7.08 16.77
CA ILE A 108 -8.35 -8.15 17.65
C ILE A 108 -7.80 -7.51 18.92
N VAL A 109 -8.41 -7.85 20.05
CA VAL A 109 -7.98 -7.40 21.38
C VAL A 109 -7.55 -8.57 22.23
N ASN A 110 -6.64 -8.32 23.16
CA ASN A 110 -6.22 -9.33 24.12
C ASN A 110 -7.33 -9.67 25.12
N GLY A 111 -7.96 -8.67 25.69
CA GLY A 111 -8.94 -8.84 26.76
C GLY A 111 -8.31 -9.07 28.13
N ALA A 112 -9.03 -9.71 29.05
CA ALA A 112 -8.64 -9.94 30.43
C ALA A 112 -8.27 -8.68 31.23
N GLY A 113 -8.65 -7.49 30.74
CA GLY A 113 -8.28 -6.20 31.32
C GLY A 113 -6.97 -5.62 30.78
N TYR A 114 -6.22 -6.37 29.94
CA TYR A 114 -4.88 -5.98 29.48
C TYR A 114 -4.87 -4.76 28.57
N ASP A 115 -5.82 -4.67 27.64
CA ASP A 115 -5.96 -3.62 26.65
C ASP A 115 -7.37 -3.01 26.66
N SER A 116 -7.85 -2.67 27.85
CA SER A 116 -9.22 -2.16 28.08
C SER A 116 -9.56 -0.94 27.23
N TRP A 117 -8.56 -0.13 26.87
CA TRP A 117 -8.71 1.02 25.96
C TRP A 117 -9.10 0.58 24.54
N ALA A 118 -8.51 -0.52 24.04
CA ALA A 118 -8.83 -1.06 22.73
C ALA A 118 -10.23 -1.70 22.71
N VAL A 119 -10.57 -2.47 23.74
CA VAL A 119 -11.92 -3.04 23.92
C VAL A 119 -12.96 -1.93 23.89
N LYS A 120 -12.76 -0.85 24.65
CA LYS A 120 -13.67 0.30 24.71
C LYS A 120 -13.80 1.02 23.36
N ALA A 121 -12.69 1.21 22.65
CA ALA A 121 -12.70 1.83 21.34
C ALA A 121 -13.43 0.97 20.30
N ALA A 122 -13.21 -0.35 20.34
CA ALA A 122 -13.84 -1.31 19.44
C ALA A 122 -15.35 -1.43 19.64
N GLN A 123 -15.85 -1.30 20.87
CA GLN A 123 -17.30 -1.34 21.17
C GLN A 123 -18.08 -0.22 20.49
N SER A 124 -17.47 0.93 20.24
CA SER A 124 -18.11 2.05 19.52
C SER A 124 -17.98 1.96 17.99
N ALA A 125 -17.27 0.96 17.49
CA ALA A 125 -17.04 0.72 16.07
C ALA A 125 -18.06 -0.28 15.50
N LYS A 126 -18.22 -0.26 14.16
CA LYS A 126 -18.98 -1.29 13.43
C LYS A 126 -18.12 -2.52 13.08
N SER A 127 -16.99 -2.66 13.74
CA SER A 127 -16.01 -3.72 13.51
C SER A 127 -16.47 -5.04 14.13
N GLN A 128 -16.09 -6.15 13.53
CA GLN A 128 -16.12 -7.43 14.20
C GLN A 128 -14.99 -7.46 15.23
N VAL A 129 -15.32 -7.69 16.49
CA VAL A 129 -14.32 -7.75 17.58
C VAL A 129 -14.04 -9.21 17.93
N ILE A 130 -12.75 -9.55 17.94
CA ILE A 130 -12.22 -10.84 18.42
C ILE A 130 -11.50 -10.56 19.73
N ASN A 131 -11.99 -11.12 20.83
CA ASN A 131 -11.38 -11.00 22.15
C ASN A 131 -10.71 -12.34 22.50
N ALA A 132 -9.40 -12.34 22.49
CA ALA A 132 -8.62 -13.55 22.70
C ALA A 132 -8.84 -14.18 24.09
N ALA A 133 -8.90 -13.37 25.12
CA ALA A 133 -9.14 -13.85 26.48
C ALA A 133 -10.52 -14.52 26.63
N GLU A 134 -11.55 -13.98 25.97
CA GLU A 134 -12.91 -14.58 25.98
C GLU A 134 -12.89 -15.94 25.29
N ILE A 135 -12.17 -16.08 24.15
CA ILE A 135 -12.01 -17.35 23.45
C ILE A 135 -11.30 -18.36 24.34
N GLY A 136 -10.24 -17.93 25.03
CA GLY A 136 -9.50 -18.78 25.98
C GLY A 136 -10.19 -19.01 27.33
N GLY A 137 -11.41 -18.47 27.54
CA GLY A 137 -12.15 -18.60 28.79
C GLY A 137 -11.57 -17.81 29.97
N VAL A 138 -10.69 -16.83 29.71
CA VAL A 138 -10.03 -16.00 30.73
C VAL A 138 -10.89 -14.75 30.99
N LYS A 139 -11.27 -14.56 32.26
CA LYS A 139 -12.07 -13.42 32.70
C LYS A 139 -11.19 -12.18 32.98
N ASN A 140 -11.83 -11.01 33.04
CA ASN A 140 -11.15 -9.79 33.49
C ASN A 140 -10.52 -9.97 34.86
N GLY A 141 -9.27 -9.51 35.01
CA GLY A 141 -8.46 -9.72 36.21
C GLY A 141 -7.76 -11.08 36.29
N GLY A 142 -7.99 -11.97 35.33
CA GLY A 142 -7.19 -13.19 35.16
C GLY A 142 -5.82 -12.92 34.52
N ASN A 143 -5.02 -13.97 34.32
CA ASN A 143 -3.71 -13.83 33.67
C ASN A 143 -3.90 -13.40 32.20
N PRO A 144 -3.43 -12.21 31.80
CA PRO A 144 -3.67 -11.70 30.45
C PRO A 144 -2.75 -12.29 29.38
N HIS A 145 -1.77 -13.11 29.74
CA HIS A 145 -0.78 -13.65 28.80
C HIS A 145 -1.33 -14.80 27.95
N VAL A 146 -2.54 -14.62 27.42
CA VAL A 146 -3.28 -15.66 26.71
C VAL A 146 -2.68 -16.04 25.36
N TRP A 147 -1.80 -15.22 24.80
CA TRP A 147 -1.06 -15.52 23.56
C TRP A 147 -0.05 -16.68 23.70
N PHE A 148 0.21 -17.14 24.91
CA PHE A 148 0.98 -18.37 25.15
C PHE A 148 0.09 -19.63 25.23
N SER A 149 -1.22 -19.48 25.16
CA SER A 149 -2.17 -20.58 25.27
C SER A 149 -2.48 -21.17 23.89
N ALA A 150 -2.36 -22.47 23.75
CA ALA A 150 -2.78 -23.18 22.54
C ALA A 150 -4.31 -23.30 22.39
N ALA A 151 -5.09 -22.82 23.37
CA ALA A 151 -6.54 -22.84 23.35
C ALA A 151 -7.17 -21.56 22.78
N VAL A 152 -6.33 -20.55 22.42
CA VAL A 152 -6.76 -19.24 21.89
C VAL A 152 -6.48 -19.12 20.40
#